data_8b31c66279f42012c86ed76f6b37249b
#
_entry.id   8b31c66279f42012c86ed76f6b37249b
#
_cell.length_a   1.000
_cell.length_b   1.000
_cell.length_c   1.000
_cell.angle_alpha   90.00
_cell.angle_beta   90.00
_cell.angle_gamma   90.00
#
_symmetry.space_group_name_H-M   'P 1'
#
loop_
_entity.id
_entity.type
_entity.pdbx_description
1 polymer ?
#
loop_
_entity_poly.entity_id
_entity_poly.type
_entity_poly.pdbx_seq_one_letter_code
_entity_poly.pdbx_strand_id
1 'polypeptide(L)'
;MKFYAAALSGLTAVYYHIAPGNALWGRRREIMKKRMTIVTVFLILCCLAVYFGYRTLDRIRTDTLAPEIILEDIYPEISVFDPSSALLQGISARDNVDGDVTDSILVEKTALLDGTGRISVTYAAFDRAGNVAKVTREAKYTDYVGPRFTLRSPLIYSVGSNFDVLANVGVEDMVDGDIRHRVRATSLDLESVLEPGAHEVEFRVSNSLGDTSVLVLPVEVTEKVYTEAALTLKDYLIYIPQGGDFAPEEWLSRFICGDKATDLSGGLPAGYSLNTTGKVQTVVPGVYALDYQVTYSDKIQTEPVQYQQYTANSRLIVVVEG
;
A
#
# COMPACT_ATOMS: atom_id res chain seq x y z
N MET A 1 19.40 -29.06 -29.53
CA MET A 1 18.91 -29.84 -30.71
C MET A 1 19.66 -29.56 -32.04
N LYS A 2 20.45 -28.50 -32.16
CA LYS A 2 21.23 -28.18 -33.39
C LYS A 2 22.64 -28.82 -33.49
N PHE A 3 23.17 -29.38 -32.42
CA PHE A 3 24.53 -29.98 -32.40
C PHE A 3 24.60 -31.45 -32.78
N TYR A 4 23.48 -32.18 -32.79
CA TYR A 4 23.44 -33.61 -33.12
C TYR A 4 23.26 -33.91 -34.63
N ALA A 5 22.77 -32.94 -35.40
CA ALA A 5 22.58 -33.11 -36.84
C ALA A 5 23.89 -33.02 -37.66
N ALA A 6 24.90 -32.33 -37.12
CA ALA A 6 26.19 -32.15 -37.81
C ALA A 6 27.12 -33.36 -37.69
N ALA A 7 26.99 -34.21 -36.68
CA ALA A 7 27.81 -35.40 -36.49
C ALA A 7 27.40 -36.60 -37.37
N LEU A 8 26.15 -36.64 -37.81
CA LEU A 8 25.65 -37.72 -38.69
C LEU A 8 25.94 -37.49 -40.19
N SER A 9 26.13 -36.22 -40.62
CA SER A 9 26.45 -35.92 -42.03
C SER A 9 27.93 -36.15 -42.37
N GLY A 10 28.83 -36.08 -41.37
CA GLY A 10 30.25 -36.34 -41.59
C GLY A 10 30.64 -37.81 -41.76
N LEU A 11 29.84 -38.72 -41.20
CA LEU A 11 30.08 -40.19 -41.28
C LEU A 11 29.64 -40.82 -42.61
N THR A 12 28.74 -40.18 -43.34
CA THR A 12 28.26 -40.68 -44.65
C THR A 12 29.15 -40.27 -45.82
N ALA A 13 29.92 -39.18 -45.70
CA ALA A 13 30.75 -38.65 -46.79
C ALA A 13 32.07 -39.40 -47.02
N VAL A 14 32.58 -40.12 -46.00
CA VAL A 14 33.86 -40.87 -46.11
C VAL A 14 33.77 -42.19 -46.87
N TYR A 15 32.54 -42.67 -47.16
CA TYR A 15 32.32 -44.00 -47.69
C TYR A 15 32.26 -44.13 -49.26
N TYR A 16 32.37 -43.03 -50.00
CA TYR A 16 32.09 -43.10 -51.49
C TYR A 16 33.30 -43.10 -52.40
N HIS A 17 34.54 -43.28 -51.92
CA HIS A 17 35.74 -43.28 -52.77
C HIS A 17 36.60 -44.52 -52.56
N ILE A 18 36.15 -45.73 -52.98
CA ILE A 18 37.05 -46.87 -53.33
C ILE A 18 36.47 -47.66 -54.55
N ALA A 19 37.27 -47.72 -55.57
CA ALA A 19 36.98 -48.28 -56.94
C ALA A 19 36.73 -49.80 -57.00
N PRO A 20 36.13 -50.34 -58.11
CA PRO A 20 35.56 -51.70 -58.19
C PRO A 20 36.60 -52.75 -58.49
N GLY A 21 36.61 -53.82 -57.76
CA GLY A 21 37.42 -55.00 -58.01
C GLY A 21 36.91 -56.26 -57.29
N ASN A 22 36.33 -57.17 -58.03
CA ASN A 22 36.10 -58.61 -57.77
C ASN A 22 34.95 -59.07 -56.88
N ALA A 23 34.18 -60.02 -57.32
CA ALA A 23 32.95 -60.55 -56.70
C ALA A 23 33.09 -61.09 -55.25
N LEU A 24 34.28 -61.44 -54.80
CA LEU A 24 34.58 -61.83 -53.44
C LEU A 24 34.63 -60.62 -52.45
N TRP A 25 34.96 -59.44 -52.98
CA TRP A 25 34.97 -58.16 -52.20
C TRP A 25 33.57 -57.63 -52.03
N GLY A 26 32.65 -57.84 -52.95
CA GLY A 26 31.25 -57.43 -52.85
C GLY A 26 30.53 -58.11 -51.65
N ARG A 27 30.74 -59.41 -51.51
CA ARG A 27 30.12 -60.17 -50.39
C ARG A 27 30.68 -59.83 -49.06
N ARG A 28 31.97 -59.54 -48.94
CA ARG A 28 32.57 -59.06 -47.70
C ARG A 28 32.09 -57.63 -47.36
N ARG A 29 31.90 -56.78 -48.34
CA ARG A 29 31.36 -55.42 -48.19
C ARG A 29 29.92 -55.44 -47.69
N GLU A 30 29.07 -56.26 -48.21
CA GLU A 30 27.69 -56.48 -47.79
C GLU A 30 27.60 -56.97 -46.32
N ILE A 31 28.44 -57.92 -45.96
CA ILE A 31 28.50 -58.46 -44.60
C ILE A 31 29.03 -57.41 -43.65
N MET A 32 30.03 -56.62 -44.01
CA MET A 32 30.52 -55.50 -43.20
C MET A 32 29.49 -54.40 -43.01
N LYS A 33 28.77 -54.03 -44.11
CA LYS A 33 27.69 -53.05 -44.00
C LYS A 33 26.58 -53.52 -43.01
N LYS A 34 26.13 -54.78 -43.15
CA LYS A 34 25.14 -55.36 -42.23
C LYS A 34 25.64 -55.38 -40.80
N ARG A 35 26.89 -55.75 -40.57
CA ARG A 35 27.49 -55.74 -39.22
C ARG A 35 27.59 -54.31 -38.64
N MET A 36 28.02 -53.33 -39.46
CA MET A 36 28.04 -51.91 -39.03
C MET A 36 26.66 -51.39 -38.77
N THR A 37 25.65 -51.67 -39.57
CA THR A 37 24.26 -51.27 -39.30
C THR A 37 23.76 -51.89 -38.01
N ILE A 38 24.05 -53.15 -37.75
CA ILE A 38 23.66 -53.81 -36.49
C ILE A 38 24.36 -53.13 -35.27
N VAL A 39 25.65 -52.83 -35.39
CA VAL A 39 26.40 -52.14 -34.33
C VAL A 39 25.85 -50.72 -34.11
N THR A 40 25.54 -49.99 -35.18
CA THR A 40 24.97 -48.65 -35.10
C THR A 40 23.60 -48.66 -34.43
N VAL A 41 22.72 -49.63 -34.86
CA VAL A 41 21.40 -49.78 -34.23
C VAL A 41 21.54 -50.18 -32.76
N PHE A 42 22.45 -51.07 -32.43
CA PHE A 42 22.73 -51.48 -31.04
C PHE A 42 23.20 -50.29 -30.18
N LEU A 43 24.11 -49.46 -30.70
CA LEU A 43 24.56 -48.23 -29.99
C LEU A 43 23.43 -47.25 -29.80
N ILE A 44 22.56 -47.05 -30.79
CA ILE A 44 21.37 -46.20 -30.67
C ILE A 44 20.44 -46.72 -29.58
N LEU A 45 20.17 -48.03 -29.58
CA LEU A 45 19.34 -48.65 -28.53
C LEU A 45 19.95 -48.53 -27.15
N CYS A 46 21.27 -48.71 -27.01
CA CYS A 46 21.97 -48.47 -25.74
C CYS A 46 21.87 -47.01 -25.29
N CYS A 47 22.05 -46.05 -26.19
CA CYS A 47 21.89 -44.64 -25.89
C CYS A 47 20.46 -44.30 -25.45
N LEU A 48 19.47 -44.85 -26.13
CA LEU A 48 18.06 -44.70 -25.75
C LEU A 48 17.77 -45.33 -24.37
N ALA A 49 18.28 -46.54 -24.12
CA ALA A 49 18.12 -47.20 -22.83
C ALA A 49 18.75 -46.39 -21.69
N VAL A 50 19.96 -45.83 -21.88
CA VAL A 50 20.61 -44.94 -20.92
C VAL A 50 19.81 -43.66 -20.76
N TYR A 51 19.33 -43.05 -21.83
CA TYR A 51 18.51 -41.85 -21.80
C TYR A 51 17.20 -42.07 -21.05
N PHE A 52 16.48 -43.14 -21.37
CA PHE A 52 15.23 -43.49 -20.67
C PHE A 52 15.47 -43.89 -19.21
N GLY A 53 16.55 -44.63 -18.94
CA GLY A 53 16.97 -44.96 -17.58
C GLY A 53 17.30 -43.74 -16.77
N TYR A 54 18.07 -42.81 -17.31
CA TYR A 54 18.37 -41.54 -16.65
C TYR A 54 17.08 -40.74 -16.39
N ARG A 55 16.19 -40.61 -17.37
CA ARG A 55 14.95 -39.86 -17.25
C ARG A 55 13.95 -40.48 -16.27
N THR A 56 13.92 -41.81 -16.14
CA THR A 56 13.11 -42.49 -15.12
C THR A 56 13.68 -42.32 -13.73
N LEU A 57 15.01 -42.40 -13.55
CA LEU A 57 15.67 -42.12 -12.28
C LEU A 57 15.51 -40.67 -11.82
N ASP A 58 15.57 -39.72 -12.77
CA ASP A 58 15.36 -38.31 -12.53
C ASP A 58 13.92 -38.04 -12.04
N ARG A 59 12.92 -38.65 -12.68
CA ARG A 59 11.51 -38.57 -12.23
C ARG A 59 11.26 -39.19 -10.86
N ILE A 60 11.98 -40.23 -10.47
CA ILE A 60 11.85 -40.89 -9.16
C ILE A 60 12.56 -40.06 -8.09
N ARG A 61 13.59 -39.30 -8.45
CA ARG A 61 14.37 -38.48 -7.54
C ARG A 61 13.86 -37.06 -7.38
N THR A 62 13.05 -36.58 -8.34
CA THR A 62 12.50 -35.22 -8.29
C THR A 62 11.28 -35.25 -7.36
N ASP A 63 11.40 -34.57 -6.25
CA ASP A 63 10.27 -34.30 -5.37
C ASP A 63 9.27 -33.36 -6.05
N THR A 64 8.00 -33.73 -6.05
CA THR A 64 6.90 -32.99 -6.65
C THR A 64 5.76 -32.71 -5.70
N LEU A 65 5.92 -33.14 -4.44
CA LEU A 65 4.94 -32.91 -3.39
C LEU A 65 5.28 -31.62 -2.65
N ALA A 66 4.28 -30.78 -2.45
CA ALA A 66 4.44 -29.58 -1.66
C ALA A 66 4.43 -29.94 -0.14
N PRO A 67 5.13 -29.17 0.68
CA PRO A 67 5.11 -29.35 2.12
C PRO A 67 3.70 -29.22 2.69
N GLU A 68 3.45 -29.85 3.81
CA GLU A 68 2.22 -29.70 4.58
C GLU A 68 2.43 -28.64 5.67
N ILE A 69 1.61 -27.59 5.66
CA ILE A 69 1.59 -26.55 6.70
C ILE A 69 0.60 -26.98 7.79
N ILE A 70 1.07 -27.00 9.01
CA ILE A 70 0.30 -27.38 10.20
C ILE A 70 0.04 -26.12 11.02
N LEU A 71 -1.23 -25.79 11.23
CA LEU A 71 -1.66 -24.70 12.08
C LEU A 71 -2.09 -25.26 13.44
N GLU A 72 -1.54 -24.71 14.53
CA GLU A 72 -2.10 -24.89 15.85
C GLU A 72 -3.40 -24.08 15.97
N ASP A 73 -4.31 -24.51 16.85
CA ASP A 73 -5.55 -23.76 17.12
C ASP A 73 -5.27 -22.53 18.00
N ILE A 74 -4.53 -21.60 17.42
CA ILE A 74 -4.15 -20.32 18.02
C ILE A 74 -4.69 -19.21 17.12
N TYR A 75 -5.36 -18.23 17.73
CA TYR A 75 -5.77 -17.00 17.12
C TYR A 75 -4.76 -15.89 17.48
N PRO A 76 -3.82 -15.51 16.61
CA PRO A 76 -2.81 -14.54 16.96
C PRO A 76 -3.42 -13.15 17.14
N GLU A 77 -3.15 -12.53 18.28
CA GLU A 77 -3.43 -11.13 18.54
C GLU A 77 -2.09 -10.40 18.71
N ILE A 78 -1.81 -9.44 17.84
CA ILE A 78 -0.54 -8.71 17.79
C ILE A 78 -0.80 -7.23 17.63
N SER A 79 0.20 -6.40 17.95
CA SER A 79 0.21 -4.97 17.58
C SER A 79 0.54 -4.80 16.10
N VAL A 80 0.04 -3.73 15.47
CA VAL A 80 0.46 -3.31 14.13
C VAL A 80 1.97 -3.07 14.05
N PHE A 81 2.60 -2.68 15.17
CA PHE A 81 4.03 -2.40 15.27
C PHE A 81 4.90 -3.64 15.55
N ASP A 82 4.27 -4.79 15.81
CA ASP A 82 5.02 -6.03 15.99
C ASP A 82 5.62 -6.51 14.66
N PRO A 83 6.79 -7.17 14.69
CA PRO A 83 7.37 -7.72 13.49
C PRO A 83 6.46 -8.80 12.89
N SER A 84 6.45 -8.92 11.57
CA SER A 84 5.64 -9.93 10.86
C SER A 84 5.90 -11.37 11.31
N SER A 85 7.07 -11.65 11.92
CA SER A 85 7.39 -12.93 12.54
C SER A 85 6.46 -13.30 13.71
N ALA A 86 5.83 -12.31 14.36
CA ALA A 86 4.82 -12.58 15.40
C ALA A 86 3.60 -13.32 14.83
N LEU A 87 3.28 -13.11 13.55
CA LEU A 87 2.23 -13.86 12.85
C LEU A 87 2.59 -15.34 12.59
N LEU A 88 3.86 -15.74 12.74
CA LEU A 88 4.31 -17.13 12.54
C LEU A 88 4.11 -18.01 13.78
N GLN A 89 3.60 -17.46 14.88
CA GLN A 89 3.36 -18.22 16.11
C GLN A 89 2.34 -19.35 15.86
N GLY A 90 2.67 -20.56 16.33
CA GLY A 90 1.82 -21.76 16.20
C GLY A 90 1.68 -22.26 14.76
N ILE A 91 2.72 -22.05 13.92
CA ILE A 91 2.79 -22.60 12.57
C ILE A 91 4.03 -23.44 12.43
N SER A 92 3.88 -24.62 11.82
CA SER A 92 4.99 -25.46 11.39
C SER A 92 4.74 -26.01 9.99
N ALA A 93 5.80 -26.46 9.32
CA ALA A 93 5.67 -27.10 8.02
C ALA A 93 6.57 -28.33 7.94
N ARG A 94 6.03 -29.38 7.32
CA ARG A 94 6.73 -30.64 7.14
C ARG A 94 6.60 -31.13 5.71
N ASP A 95 7.71 -31.56 5.17
CA ASP A 95 7.79 -32.18 3.85
C ASP A 95 8.14 -33.65 3.96
N ASN A 96 7.74 -34.47 2.98
CA ASN A 96 7.96 -35.90 2.95
C ASN A 96 9.42 -36.30 2.66
N VAL A 97 10.19 -35.44 1.97
CA VAL A 97 11.59 -35.67 1.59
C VAL A 97 12.54 -34.83 2.45
N ASP A 98 12.22 -33.54 2.63
CA ASP A 98 13.07 -32.58 3.34
C ASP A 98 12.86 -32.58 4.86
N GLY A 99 11.77 -33.19 5.34
CA GLY A 99 11.45 -33.26 6.76
C GLY A 99 10.85 -31.95 7.29
N ASP A 100 11.46 -31.38 8.32
CA ASP A 100 11.05 -30.11 8.90
C ASP A 100 11.52 -28.96 8.01
N VAL A 101 10.56 -28.20 7.47
CA VAL A 101 10.77 -27.02 6.61
C VAL A 101 10.11 -25.77 7.21
N THR A 102 9.88 -25.77 8.52
CA THR A 102 9.24 -24.68 9.26
C THR A 102 9.94 -23.33 9.02
N ASP A 103 11.28 -23.31 8.93
CA ASP A 103 12.07 -22.12 8.66
C ASP A 103 11.81 -21.50 7.27
N SER A 104 11.19 -22.25 6.35
CA SER A 104 10.83 -21.75 5.03
C SER A 104 9.52 -20.95 5.00
N ILE A 105 8.76 -20.97 6.11
CA ILE A 105 7.45 -20.32 6.17
C ILE A 105 7.63 -18.81 6.16
N LEU A 106 6.88 -18.16 5.30
CA LEU A 106 6.78 -16.70 5.25
C LEU A 106 5.32 -16.26 5.18
N VAL A 107 5.07 -15.03 5.63
CA VAL A 107 3.80 -14.33 5.41
C VAL A 107 3.81 -13.79 3.97
N GLU A 108 2.97 -14.36 3.12
CA GLU A 108 2.86 -13.96 1.72
C GLU A 108 1.95 -12.74 1.57
N LYS A 109 0.84 -12.71 2.33
CA LYS A 109 -0.17 -11.64 2.22
C LYS A 109 -0.92 -11.48 3.53
N THR A 110 -1.21 -10.22 3.86
CA THR A 110 -2.20 -9.84 4.87
C THR A 110 -3.29 -9.00 4.21
N ALA A 111 -4.54 -9.16 4.66
CA ALA A 111 -5.66 -8.36 4.21
C ALA A 111 -6.63 -8.13 5.37
N LEU A 112 -7.13 -6.92 5.50
CA LEU A 112 -8.14 -6.59 6.50
C LEU A 112 -9.45 -7.29 6.16
N LEU A 113 -10.11 -7.86 7.17
CA LEU A 113 -11.43 -8.47 7.04
C LEU A 113 -12.54 -7.48 7.45
N ASP A 114 -12.24 -6.64 8.43
CA ASP A 114 -13.16 -5.61 8.92
C ASP A 114 -12.41 -4.48 9.64
N GLY A 115 -13.11 -3.38 9.93
CA GLY A 115 -12.55 -2.21 10.60
C GLY A 115 -12.14 -2.42 12.08
N THR A 116 -12.33 -3.63 12.63
CA THR A 116 -11.96 -3.96 14.03
C THR A 116 -10.54 -4.49 14.17
N GLY A 117 -9.77 -4.49 13.08
CA GLY A 117 -8.39 -5.01 13.05
C GLY A 117 -8.29 -6.52 12.79
N ARG A 118 -9.40 -7.21 12.48
CA ARG A 118 -9.33 -8.60 12.04
C ARG A 118 -8.70 -8.69 10.66
N ILE A 119 -7.73 -9.58 10.52
CA ILE A 119 -6.97 -9.78 9.28
C ILE A 119 -6.99 -11.23 8.84
N SER A 120 -6.93 -11.44 7.54
CA SER A 120 -6.64 -12.72 6.91
C SER A 120 -5.15 -12.76 6.56
N VAL A 121 -4.45 -13.77 7.04
CA VAL A 121 -3.01 -13.95 6.81
C VAL A 121 -2.80 -15.20 5.98
N THR A 122 -2.18 -15.05 4.82
CA THR A 122 -1.79 -16.16 3.94
C THR A 122 -0.30 -16.44 4.12
N TYR A 123 0.01 -17.70 4.40
CA TYR A 123 1.38 -18.20 4.58
C TYR A 123 1.76 -19.05 3.38
N ALA A 124 3.05 -19.02 3.05
CA ALA A 124 3.65 -19.92 2.08
C ALA A 124 4.83 -20.66 2.70
N ALA A 125 4.94 -21.96 2.48
CA ALA A 125 6.07 -22.80 2.84
C ALA A 125 6.69 -23.43 1.60
N PHE A 126 8.00 -23.61 1.61
CA PHE A 126 8.79 -24.07 0.46
C PHE A 126 9.64 -25.26 0.88
N ASP A 127 9.76 -26.26 -0.01
CA ASP A 127 10.76 -27.31 0.10
C ASP A 127 12.02 -26.95 -0.72
N ARG A 128 13.04 -27.81 -0.69
CA ARG A 128 14.27 -27.65 -1.47
C ARG A 128 14.07 -27.90 -2.97
N ALA A 129 13.03 -28.64 -3.36
CA ALA A 129 12.68 -28.88 -4.74
C ALA A 129 11.96 -27.68 -5.38
N GLY A 130 11.50 -26.73 -4.58
CA GLY A 130 10.77 -25.54 -5.02
C GLY A 130 9.25 -25.73 -5.08
N ASN A 131 8.71 -26.81 -4.47
CA ASN A 131 7.26 -26.94 -4.33
C ASN A 131 6.76 -26.03 -3.23
N VAL A 132 5.55 -25.50 -3.37
CA VAL A 132 4.98 -24.46 -2.49
C VAL A 132 3.64 -24.90 -1.97
N ALA A 133 3.47 -24.85 -0.65
CA ALA A 133 2.18 -24.96 0.01
C ALA A 133 1.72 -23.59 0.48
N LYS A 134 0.40 -23.37 0.52
CA LYS A 134 -0.20 -22.15 1.07
C LYS A 134 -1.34 -22.51 1.99
N VAL A 135 -1.47 -21.75 3.07
CA VAL A 135 -2.59 -21.82 4.00
C VAL A 135 -2.96 -20.42 4.47
N THR A 136 -4.22 -20.24 4.84
CA THR A 136 -4.72 -18.96 5.34
C THR A 136 -5.36 -19.18 6.71
N ARG A 137 -5.09 -18.25 7.65
CA ARG A 137 -5.81 -18.16 8.92
C ARG A 137 -6.17 -16.73 9.25
N GLU A 138 -7.09 -16.56 10.20
CA GLU A 138 -7.40 -15.25 10.75
C GLU A 138 -6.45 -14.90 11.90
N ALA A 139 -6.20 -13.59 12.06
CA ALA A 139 -5.46 -12.99 13.16
C ALA A 139 -6.08 -11.62 13.46
N LYS A 140 -5.59 -10.93 14.49
CA LYS A 140 -6.10 -9.60 14.85
C LYS A 140 -4.97 -8.65 15.22
N TYR A 141 -5.04 -7.44 14.68
CA TYR A 141 -4.32 -6.29 15.21
C TYR A 141 -5.11 -5.68 16.37
N THR A 142 -4.50 -5.58 17.55
CA THR A 142 -5.17 -5.10 18.77
C THR A 142 -5.33 -3.59 18.84
N ASP A 143 -4.50 -2.87 18.12
CA ASP A 143 -4.36 -1.41 18.12
C ASP A 143 -4.57 -0.79 16.74
N TYR A 144 -5.21 -1.50 15.82
CA TYR A 144 -5.43 -1.04 14.46
C TYR A 144 -6.33 0.19 14.41
N VAL A 145 -5.86 1.19 13.69
CA VAL A 145 -6.64 2.36 13.27
C VAL A 145 -6.42 2.55 11.77
N GLY A 146 -7.50 2.61 11.02
CA GLY A 146 -7.45 2.82 9.58
C GLY A 146 -6.91 4.20 9.17
N PRO A 147 -6.77 4.43 7.85
CA PRO A 147 -6.23 5.70 7.35
C PRO A 147 -7.03 6.91 7.82
N ARG A 148 -6.35 7.92 8.36
CA ARG A 148 -6.93 9.18 8.81
C ARG A 148 -6.43 10.34 7.98
N PHE A 149 -7.36 11.16 7.50
CA PHE A 149 -7.04 12.39 6.79
C PHE A 149 -6.52 13.46 7.74
N THR A 150 -5.63 14.30 7.25
CA THR A 150 -5.13 15.50 7.94
C THR A 150 -5.20 16.69 6.99
N LEU A 151 -5.28 17.89 7.53
CA LEU A 151 -5.25 19.13 6.78
C LEU A 151 -4.12 20.03 7.24
N ARG A 152 -3.36 20.58 6.31
CA ARG A 152 -2.28 21.54 6.59
C ARG A 152 -2.78 22.97 6.71
N SER A 153 -3.91 23.28 6.09
CA SER A 153 -4.57 24.57 6.10
C SER A 153 -6.06 24.38 5.84
N PRO A 154 -6.90 25.38 6.12
CA PRO A 154 -8.30 25.34 5.75
C PRO A 154 -8.44 25.17 4.23
N LEU A 155 -9.47 24.45 3.80
CA LEU A 155 -9.79 24.31 2.38
C LEU A 155 -10.58 25.52 1.88
N ILE A 156 -9.97 26.70 2.01
CA ILE A 156 -10.53 27.99 1.59
C ILE A 156 -9.60 28.57 0.52
N TYR A 157 -10.14 28.83 -0.64
CA TYR A 157 -9.38 29.28 -1.82
C TYR A 157 -9.97 30.59 -2.35
N SER A 158 -9.13 31.41 -3.00
CA SER A 158 -9.61 32.60 -3.69
C SER A 158 -9.78 32.32 -5.19
N VAL A 159 -10.78 32.93 -5.79
CA VAL A 159 -10.97 32.90 -7.25
C VAL A 159 -9.69 33.31 -7.97
N GLY A 160 -9.29 32.52 -8.97
CA GLY A 160 -8.06 32.76 -9.74
C GLY A 160 -6.76 32.39 -9.04
N SER A 161 -6.79 31.82 -7.82
CA SER A 161 -5.62 31.19 -7.20
C SER A 161 -5.30 29.87 -7.87
N ASN A 162 -4.05 29.38 -7.68
CA ASN A 162 -3.70 28.02 -8.10
C ASN A 162 -4.41 27.03 -7.17
N PHE A 163 -5.47 26.40 -7.69
CA PHE A 163 -6.36 25.54 -6.93
C PHE A 163 -5.85 24.11 -6.96
N ASP A 164 -5.17 23.71 -5.88
CA ASP A 164 -4.78 22.32 -5.64
C ASP A 164 -5.25 21.88 -4.26
N VAL A 165 -6.43 21.23 -4.24
CA VAL A 165 -7.02 20.74 -2.98
C VAL A 165 -6.14 19.65 -2.35
N LEU A 166 -5.53 18.80 -3.18
CA LEU A 166 -4.71 17.68 -2.71
C LEU A 166 -3.42 18.15 -2.02
N ALA A 167 -2.89 19.33 -2.36
CA ALA A 167 -1.70 19.88 -1.73
C ALA A 167 -1.86 20.10 -0.22
N ASN A 168 -3.08 20.36 0.24
CA ASN A 168 -3.40 20.60 1.65
C ASN A 168 -3.86 19.36 2.41
N VAL A 169 -4.18 18.27 1.70
CA VAL A 169 -4.67 17.02 2.30
C VAL A 169 -3.51 16.06 2.53
N GLY A 170 -3.35 15.62 3.77
CA GLY A 170 -2.47 14.53 4.16
C GLY A 170 -3.28 13.30 4.55
N VAL A 171 -2.62 12.16 4.65
CA VAL A 171 -3.18 10.94 5.23
C VAL A 171 -2.11 10.20 5.99
N GLU A 172 -2.42 9.84 7.23
CA GLU A 172 -1.60 8.99 8.07
C GLU A 172 -2.30 7.64 8.28
N ASP A 173 -1.56 6.57 8.10
CA ASP A 173 -2.01 5.19 8.30
C ASP A 173 -1.05 4.46 9.23
N MET A 174 -1.57 3.64 10.15
CA MET A 174 -0.73 2.94 11.12
C MET A 174 0.15 1.87 10.49
N VAL A 175 -0.25 1.31 9.34
CA VAL A 175 0.48 0.24 8.64
C VAL A 175 1.47 0.82 7.64
N ASP A 176 1.00 1.76 6.82
CA ASP A 176 1.75 2.28 5.66
C ASP A 176 2.41 3.65 5.92
N GLY A 177 2.13 4.30 7.06
CA GLY A 177 2.60 5.65 7.36
C GLY A 177 1.93 6.71 6.50
N ASP A 178 2.70 7.64 5.91
CA ASP A 178 2.18 8.70 5.06
C ASP A 178 1.81 8.18 3.67
N ILE A 179 0.51 8.03 3.43
CA ILE A 179 -0.06 7.55 2.15
C ILE A 179 -0.79 8.63 1.36
N ARG A 180 -0.47 9.92 1.58
CA ARG A 180 -1.07 11.05 0.84
C ARG A 180 -1.02 10.87 -0.68
N HIS A 181 0.01 10.24 -1.22
CA HIS A 181 0.18 9.99 -2.65
C HIS A 181 -0.87 9.04 -3.25
N ARG A 182 -1.60 8.29 -2.41
CA ARG A 182 -2.71 7.40 -2.81
C ARG A 182 -4.07 8.09 -2.76
N VAL A 183 -4.16 9.30 -2.22
CA VAL A 183 -5.43 10.04 -2.11
C VAL A 183 -6.00 10.29 -3.50
N ARG A 184 -7.30 10.09 -3.62
CA ARG A 184 -8.11 10.48 -4.78
C ARG A 184 -9.17 11.45 -4.31
N ALA A 185 -9.31 12.56 -5.03
CA ALA A 185 -10.40 13.50 -4.83
C ALA A 185 -11.42 13.32 -5.97
N THR A 186 -12.68 13.22 -5.60
CA THR A 186 -13.80 13.17 -6.51
C THR A 186 -14.73 14.31 -6.15
N SER A 187 -14.90 15.26 -7.05
CA SER A 187 -15.94 16.29 -6.92
C SER A 187 -17.11 15.88 -7.80
N LEU A 188 -18.31 16.09 -7.33
CA LEU A 188 -19.53 15.92 -8.11
C LEU A 188 -19.56 16.89 -9.29
N ASP A 189 -18.74 17.98 -9.24
CA ASP A 189 -18.71 19.02 -10.27
C ASP A 189 -17.37 19.80 -10.21
N LEU A 190 -16.30 19.19 -10.70
CA LEU A 190 -14.95 19.81 -10.73
C LEU A 190 -14.92 21.14 -11.51
N GLU A 191 -15.80 21.32 -12.49
CA GLU A 191 -15.91 22.57 -13.25
C GLU A 191 -16.57 23.68 -12.41
N SER A 192 -17.48 23.33 -11.49
CA SER A 192 -18.18 24.29 -10.62
C SER A 192 -17.35 24.72 -9.40
N VAL A 193 -16.33 23.96 -9.02
CA VAL A 193 -15.43 24.31 -7.89
C VAL A 193 -14.61 25.59 -8.15
N LEU A 194 -14.58 26.07 -9.39
CA LEU A 194 -13.92 27.34 -9.73
C LEU A 194 -14.80 28.57 -9.47
N GLU A 195 -16.10 28.38 -9.20
CA GLU A 195 -17.01 29.47 -8.88
C GLU A 195 -17.02 29.78 -7.38
N PRO A 196 -17.24 31.06 -7.00
CA PRO A 196 -17.40 31.41 -5.58
C PRO A 196 -18.55 30.66 -4.94
N GLY A 197 -18.30 30.09 -3.77
CA GLY A 197 -19.31 29.35 -3.02
C GLY A 197 -18.73 28.22 -2.20
N ALA A 198 -19.60 27.51 -1.52
CA ALA A 198 -19.29 26.30 -0.77
C ALA A 198 -19.50 25.07 -1.66
N HIS A 199 -18.50 24.21 -1.72
CA HIS A 199 -18.47 22.97 -2.49
C HIS A 199 -18.13 21.81 -1.58
N GLU A 200 -18.54 20.61 -1.96
CA GLU A 200 -18.17 19.38 -1.25
C GLU A 200 -17.25 18.54 -2.14
N VAL A 201 -16.15 18.07 -1.56
CA VAL A 201 -15.19 17.21 -2.24
C VAL A 201 -15.05 15.91 -1.45
N GLU A 202 -15.29 14.79 -2.10
CA GLU A 202 -15.03 13.46 -1.53
C GLU A 202 -13.54 13.11 -1.72
N PHE A 203 -12.89 12.80 -0.62
CA PHE A 203 -11.54 12.24 -0.58
C PHE A 203 -11.61 10.77 -0.23
N ARG A 204 -10.86 9.96 -0.97
CA ARG A 204 -10.78 8.51 -0.77
C ARG A 204 -9.33 8.08 -0.77
N VAL A 205 -8.99 7.16 0.14
CA VAL A 205 -7.67 6.55 0.23
C VAL A 205 -7.80 5.10 0.68
N SER A 206 -6.91 4.24 0.20
CA SER A 206 -6.83 2.85 0.67
C SER A 206 -5.39 2.51 1.07
N ASN A 207 -5.25 1.79 2.18
CA ASN A 207 -3.96 1.28 2.62
C ASN A 207 -3.61 -0.07 1.96
N SER A 208 -2.45 -0.65 2.31
CA SER A 208 -1.99 -1.94 1.78
C SER A 208 -2.79 -3.15 2.25
N LEU A 209 -3.50 -3.02 3.37
CA LEU A 209 -4.41 -4.07 3.87
C LEU A 209 -5.77 -4.07 3.15
N GLY A 210 -6.04 -3.07 2.30
CA GLY A 210 -7.30 -2.90 1.60
C GLY A 210 -8.35 -2.11 2.37
N ASP A 211 -7.99 -1.55 3.54
CA ASP A 211 -8.87 -0.63 4.27
C ASP A 211 -9.00 0.69 3.52
N THR A 212 -10.24 1.19 3.44
CA THR A 212 -10.56 2.39 2.68
C THR A 212 -11.25 3.41 3.55
N SER A 213 -10.62 4.56 3.69
CA SER A 213 -11.21 5.74 4.33
C SER A 213 -11.79 6.68 3.27
N VAL A 214 -12.99 7.17 3.54
CA VAL A 214 -13.70 8.14 2.70
C VAL A 214 -14.13 9.31 3.58
N LEU A 215 -13.83 10.52 3.14
CA LEU A 215 -14.22 11.73 3.87
C LEU A 215 -14.68 12.81 2.89
N VAL A 216 -15.87 13.35 3.12
CA VAL A 216 -16.40 14.48 2.36
C VAL A 216 -16.08 15.76 3.14
N LEU A 217 -15.34 16.67 2.53
CA LEU A 217 -14.91 17.91 3.15
C LEU A 217 -15.49 19.13 2.42
N PRO A 218 -15.93 20.15 3.16
CA PRO A 218 -16.33 21.43 2.58
C PRO A 218 -15.11 22.18 2.07
N VAL A 219 -15.15 22.57 0.81
CA VAL A 219 -14.19 23.44 0.14
C VAL A 219 -14.88 24.75 -0.15
N GLU A 220 -14.32 25.86 0.25
CA GLU A 220 -14.88 27.18 0.01
C GLU A 220 -14.03 27.96 -0.99
N VAL A 221 -14.69 28.51 -1.99
CA VAL A 221 -14.08 29.42 -2.95
C VAL A 221 -14.64 30.82 -2.70
N THR A 222 -13.77 31.77 -2.36
CA THR A 222 -14.14 33.15 -2.05
C THR A 222 -13.61 34.11 -3.09
N GLU A 223 -14.20 35.27 -3.21
CA GLU A 223 -13.54 36.37 -3.91
C GLU A 223 -12.23 36.71 -3.19
N LYS A 224 -11.28 37.26 -3.95
CA LYS A 224 -9.97 37.61 -3.38
C LYS A 224 -10.12 38.71 -2.34
N VAL A 225 -9.98 38.31 -1.07
CA VAL A 225 -9.99 39.24 0.08
C VAL A 225 -8.54 39.43 0.55
N TYR A 226 -8.09 40.67 0.57
CA TYR A 226 -6.82 41.02 1.21
C TYR A 226 -7.06 41.16 2.71
N THR A 227 -6.49 40.29 3.50
CA THR A 227 -6.51 40.37 4.96
C THR A 227 -5.14 40.82 5.47
N GLU A 228 -5.11 41.83 6.34
CA GLU A 228 -3.88 42.26 7.03
C GLU A 228 -3.49 41.32 8.18
N ALA A 229 -4.38 40.39 8.53
CA ALA A 229 -4.18 39.43 9.61
C ALA A 229 -4.49 37.99 9.14
N ALA A 230 -3.81 37.03 9.76
CA ALA A 230 -4.02 35.59 9.57
C ALA A 230 -4.19 34.88 10.91
N LEU A 231 -5.04 33.86 10.93
CA LEU A 231 -5.27 33.01 12.09
C LEU A 231 -4.81 31.57 11.76
N THR A 232 -3.91 31.05 12.56
CA THR A 232 -3.52 29.64 12.49
C THR A 232 -4.10 28.85 13.65
N LEU A 233 -4.53 27.63 13.37
CA LEU A 233 -4.97 26.64 14.34
C LEU A 233 -3.86 25.61 14.61
N LYS A 234 -3.98 24.83 15.68
CA LYS A 234 -3.06 23.72 15.98
C LYS A 234 -3.19 22.61 14.91
N ASP A 235 -4.44 22.32 14.55
CA ASP A 235 -4.83 21.41 13.48
C ASP A 235 -6.03 21.98 12.74
N TYR A 236 -6.25 21.55 11.50
CA TYR A 236 -7.38 21.99 10.67
C TYR A 236 -8.40 20.89 10.44
N LEU A 237 -8.07 19.64 10.82
CA LEU A 237 -8.96 18.49 10.84
C LEU A 237 -8.61 17.63 12.04
N ILE A 238 -9.60 17.34 12.88
CA ILE A 238 -9.44 16.52 14.08
C ILE A 238 -10.50 15.43 14.13
N TYR A 239 -10.18 14.36 14.84
CA TYR A 239 -11.09 13.25 15.14
C TYR A 239 -11.37 13.23 16.63
N ILE A 240 -12.64 13.14 16.99
CA ILE A 240 -13.09 12.96 18.36
C ILE A 240 -14.03 11.77 18.45
N PRO A 241 -13.98 10.95 19.51
CA PRO A 241 -14.94 9.88 19.71
C PRO A 241 -16.34 10.43 19.97
N GLN A 242 -17.37 9.66 19.65
CA GLN A 242 -18.74 10.02 19.95
C GLN A 242 -18.91 10.30 21.46
N GLY A 243 -19.51 11.45 21.77
CA GLY A 243 -19.67 11.92 23.16
C GLY A 243 -18.42 12.49 23.80
N GLY A 244 -17.31 12.62 23.04
CA GLY A 244 -16.07 13.23 23.53
C GLY A 244 -16.22 14.73 23.81
N ASP A 245 -15.34 15.25 24.64
CA ASP A 245 -15.29 16.69 24.94
C ASP A 245 -14.68 17.46 23.77
N PHE A 246 -15.21 18.65 23.53
CA PHE A 246 -14.72 19.56 22.50
C PHE A 246 -14.83 21.00 22.97
N ALA A 247 -13.71 21.72 23.04
CA ALA A 247 -13.64 23.14 23.36
C ALA A 247 -12.95 23.88 22.19
N PRO A 248 -13.64 24.81 21.50
CA PRO A 248 -13.10 25.52 20.34
C PRO A 248 -11.80 26.29 20.66
N GLU A 249 -11.68 26.87 21.81
CA GLU A 249 -10.55 27.72 22.21
C GLU A 249 -9.23 26.94 22.26
N GLU A 250 -9.29 25.66 22.55
CA GLU A 250 -8.11 24.78 22.67
C GLU A 250 -7.34 24.61 21.34
N TRP A 251 -8.01 24.86 20.22
CA TRP A 251 -7.45 24.68 18.88
C TRP A 251 -6.78 25.93 18.32
N LEU A 252 -6.88 27.06 19.00
CA LEU A 252 -6.17 28.26 18.60
C LEU A 252 -4.66 28.08 18.73
N SER A 253 -3.91 28.62 17.76
CA SER A 253 -2.44 28.60 17.76
C SER A 253 -1.89 30.03 17.75
N ARG A 254 -1.99 30.75 16.64
CA ARG A 254 -1.42 32.08 16.50
C ARG A 254 -2.32 33.03 15.73
N PHE A 255 -2.27 34.30 16.11
CA PHE A 255 -2.77 35.43 15.35
C PHE A 255 -1.58 36.21 14.77
N ILE A 256 -1.54 36.41 13.49
CA ILE A 256 -0.46 37.10 12.78
C ILE A 256 -1.02 38.37 12.16
N CYS A 257 -0.41 39.50 12.46
CA CYS A 257 -0.78 40.79 11.87
C CYS A 257 0.50 41.55 11.53
N GLY A 258 0.73 41.75 10.23
CA GLY A 258 2.01 42.22 9.70
C GLY A 258 3.17 41.34 10.19
N ASP A 259 4.20 41.93 10.81
CA ASP A 259 5.35 41.21 11.33
C ASP A 259 5.15 40.67 12.78
N LYS A 260 3.98 40.94 13.39
CA LYS A 260 3.68 40.52 14.76
C LYS A 260 2.89 39.21 14.77
N ALA A 261 3.43 38.19 15.42
CA ALA A 261 2.75 36.94 15.71
C ALA A 261 2.46 36.86 17.23
N THR A 262 1.18 36.66 17.58
CA THR A 262 0.73 36.50 18.97
C THR A 262 0.31 35.07 19.20
N ASP A 263 0.86 34.42 20.21
CA ASP A 263 0.47 33.07 20.62
C ASP A 263 -0.89 33.12 21.33
N LEU A 264 -1.81 32.28 20.87
CA LEU A 264 -3.15 32.11 21.43
C LEU A 264 -3.35 30.76 22.11
N SER A 265 -2.33 29.87 22.10
CA SER A 265 -2.44 28.52 22.63
C SER A 265 -2.69 28.45 24.15
N GLY A 266 -2.35 29.49 24.88
CA GLY A 266 -2.58 29.66 26.30
C GLY A 266 -3.86 30.42 26.67
N GLY A 267 -4.71 30.71 25.69
CA GLY A 267 -5.92 31.50 25.81
C GLY A 267 -5.81 32.86 25.12
N LEU A 268 -6.92 33.62 25.09
CA LEU A 268 -6.97 34.89 24.39
C LEU A 268 -6.35 36.02 25.25
N PRO A 269 -5.30 36.71 24.77
CA PRO A 269 -4.76 37.88 25.47
C PRO A 269 -5.73 39.05 25.46
N ALA A 270 -5.47 40.05 26.32
CA ALA A 270 -6.25 41.27 26.36
C ALA A 270 -6.27 41.97 24.99
N GLY A 271 -7.43 42.45 24.56
CA GLY A 271 -7.64 43.08 23.24
C GLY A 271 -8.01 42.10 22.14
N TYR A 272 -8.00 40.79 22.42
CA TYR A 272 -8.46 39.77 21.47
C TYR A 272 -9.86 39.29 21.85
N SER A 273 -10.66 38.99 20.82
CA SER A 273 -11.97 38.35 20.98
C SER A 273 -12.12 37.21 19.96
N LEU A 274 -12.73 36.12 20.38
CA LEU A 274 -13.08 34.99 19.53
C LEU A 274 -14.59 34.98 19.31
N ASN A 275 -14.97 34.79 18.05
CA ASN A 275 -16.31 34.43 17.64
C ASN A 275 -16.21 33.13 16.83
N THR A 276 -17.10 32.16 17.12
CA THR A 276 -17.17 30.91 16.38
C THR A 276 -18.54 30.77 15.74
N THR A 277 -18.57 30.33 14.49
CA THR A 277 -19.80 30.05 13.75
C THR A 277 -19.81 28.58 13.32
N GLY A 278 -20.95 27.93 13.47
CA GLY A 278 -21.10 26.48 13.34
C GLY A 278 -21.29 25.83 14.72
N LYS A 279 -21.69 24.58 14.72
CA LYS A 279 -21.91 23.79 15.93
C LYS A 279 -21.45 22.36 15.74
N VAL A 280 -20.54 21.92 16.59
CA VAL A 280 -20.13 20.52 16.66
C VAL A 280 -21.10 19.78 17.58
N GLN A 281 -21.73 18.72 17.08
CA GLN A 281 -22.59 17.82 17.85
C GLN A 281 -21.80 16.57 18.19
N THR A 282 -21.10 16.58 19.32
CA THR A 282 -20.19 15.48 19.70
C THR A 282 -20.88 14.14 19.91
N VAL A 283 -22.20 14.13 20.17
CA VAL A 283 -23.00 12.91 20.38
C VAL A 283 -23.52 12.29 19.08
N VAL A 284 -23.35 12.96 17.94
CA VAL A 284 -23.80 12.49 16.64
C VAL A 284 -22.59 12.30 15.73
N PRO A 285 -22.31 11.08 15.24
CA PRO A 285 -21.23 10.87 14.29
C PRO A 285 -21.44 11.68 13.01
N GLY A 286 -20.36 12.26 12.50
CA GLY A 286 -20.43 13.08 11.30
C GLY A 286 -19.25 14.04 11.15
N VAL A 287 -19.29 14.81 10.07
CA VAL A 287 -18.28 15.85 9.78
C VAL A 287 -18.88 17.22 10.05
N TYR A 288 -18.22 18.00 10.86
CA TYR A 288 -18.67 19.33 11.26
C TYR A 288 -17.62 20.37 10.88
N ALA A 289 -18.06 21.50 10.33
CA ALA A 289 -17.21 22.66 10.12
C ALA A 289 -17.48 23.72 11.18
N LEU A 290 -16.41 24.23 11.77
CA LEU A 290 -16.45 25.33 12.73
C LEU A 290 -15.58 26.47 12.22
N ASP A 291 -16.19 27.61 11.95
CA ASP A 291 -15.50 28.82 11.51
C ASP A 291 -15.06 29.63 12.72
N TYR A 292 -13.81 30.01 12.75
CA TYR A 292 -13.19 30.85 13.74
C TYR A 292 -13.00 32.26 13.18
N GLN A 293 -13.37 33.26 13.96
CA GLN A 293 -13.06 34.65 13.71
C GLN A 293 -12.41 35.23 14.95
N VAL A 294 -11.14 35.61 14.85
CA VAL A 294 -10.44 36.33 15.92
C VAL A 294 -10.26 37.77 15.49
N THR A 295 -10.67 38.66 16.37
CA THR A 295 -10.51 40.11 16.20
C THR A 295 -9.55 40.64 17.29
N TYR A 296 -8.54 41.38 16.85
CA TYR A 296 -7.63 42.13 17.67
C TYR A 296 -7.92 43.62 17.57
N SER A 297 -8.09 44.32 18.72
CA SER A 297 -8.33 45.75 18.77
C SER A 297 -7.08 46.42 19.32
N ASP A 298 -6.36 47.13 18.47
CA ASP A 298 -5.20 47.92 18.83
C ASP A 298 -5.61 49.36 19.18
N LYS A 299 -5.10 49.84 20.27
CA LYS A 299 -5.38 51.19 20.75
C LYS A 299 -4.44 52.19 20.06
N ILE A 300 -4.98 53.02 19.18
CA ILE A 300 -4.23 54.13 18.62
C ILE A 300 -4.20 55.28 19.61
N GLN A 301 -3.03 55.82 19.92
CA GLN A 301 -2.86 57.00 20.80
C GLN A 301 -3.24 58.26 20.03
N THR A 302 -4.54 58.53 19.98
CA THR A 302 -5.12 59.76 19.43
C THR A 302 -6.14 60.34 20.42
N GLU A 303 -6.41 61.62 20.35
CA GLU A 303 -7.54 62.25 21.10
C GLU A 303 -8.63 62.66 20.11
N PRO A 304 -9.82 62.05 20.11
CA PRO A 304 -10.27 60.97 21.02
C PRO A 304 -9.60 59.62 20.68
N VAL A 305 -9.53 58.70 21.67
CA VAL A 305 -8.94 57.37 21.53
C VAL A 305 -9.66 56.63 20.40
N GLN A 306 -8.87 56.17 19.41
CA GLN A 306 -9.35 55.34 18.31
C GLN A 306 -8.81 53.92 18.48
N TYR A 307 -9.55 52.95 18.00
CA TYR A 307 -9.13 51.56 17.93
C TYR A 307 -9.06 51.10 16.47
N GLN A 308 -7.94 50.52 16.10
CA GLN A 308 -7.83 49.82 14.82
C GLN A 308 -8.13 48.35 15.07
N GLN A 309 -9.01 47.78 14.29
CA GLN A 309 -9.38 46.38 14.38
C GLN A 309 -8.80 45.57 13.24
N TYR A 310 -8.20 44.46 13.61
CA TYR A 310 -7.68 43.46 12.67
C TYR A 310 -8.47 42.16 12.90
N THR A 311 -9.02 41.62 11.85
CA THR A 311 -9.82 40.37 11.92
C THR A 311 -9.20 39.32 11.03
N ALA A 312 -9.06 38.11 11.57
CA ALA A 312 -8.59 36.95 10.86
C ALA A 312 -9.55 35.78 11.06
N ASN A 313 -9.76 35.03 9.99
CA ASN A 313 -10.64 33.88 9.96
C ASN A 313 -9.85 32.58 9.74
N SER A 314 -10.38 31.49 10.25
CA SER A 314 -9.88 30.14 9.99
C SER A 314 -11.05 29.14 10.11
N ARG A 315 -10.84 27.90 9.69
CA ARG A 315 -11.86 26.84 9.80
C ARG A 315 -11.23 25.59 10.34
N LEU A 316 -11.90 24.96 11.29
CA LEU A 316 -11.59 23.63 11.81
C LEU A 316 -12.66 22.65 11.32
N ILE A 317 -12.23 21.52 10.82
CA ILE A 317 -13.10 20.38 10.55
C ILE A 317 -13.00 19.42 11.73
N VAL A 318 -14.14 19.01 12.27
CA VAL A 318 -14.24 18.05 13.36
C VAL A 318 -14.99 16.82 12.85
N VAL A 319 -14.32 15.68 12.89
CA VAL A 319 -14.93 14.37 12.59
C VAL A 319 -15.28 13.70 13.90
N VAL A 320 -16.58 13.49 14.13
CA VAL A 320 -17.07 12.70 15.26
C VAL A 320 -17.18 11.26 14.80
N GLU A 321 -16.33 10.40 15.35
CA GLU A 321 -16.31 8.96 15.05
C GLU A 321 -17.44 8.24 15.80
N GLY A 322 -18.12 7.28 15.10
CA GLY A 322 -19.21 6.48 15.68
C GLY A 322 -18.74 5.19 16.33
#